data_dcb46ffbdf7350f127265b988600c7dd
#
_entry.id   dcb46ffbdf7350f127265b988600c7dd
#
_cell.length_a   1.000
_cell.length_b   1.000
_cell.length_c   1.000
_cell.angle_alpha   90.00
_cell.angle_beta   90.00
_cell.angle_gamma   90.00
#
_symmetry.space_group_name_H-M   'P 1'
#
loop_
_entity.id
_entity.type
_entity.pdbx_description
1 polymer ?
#
loop_
_entity_poly.entity_id
_entity_poly.type
_entity_poly.pdbx_seq_one_letter_code
_entity_poly.pdbx_strand_id
1 'polypeptide(L)'
;MTGPLPRDIVRGLGDIVGPNHVITDPDRLVVYESDGLTSYRVRPRAVVLPASTNEVAEAVHLLHSSGIEIVPRGAGTGLSGGALPTRDGVVLGTARMNQILEIDPENRLARVQPGVINGRLTVAANRYGLYYAPDP
;
A
#
# COMPACT_ATOMS: atom_id res chain seq x y z
N MET A 1 -8.56 21.20 4.13
CA MET A 1 -8.19 21.88 2.87
C MET A 1 -8.37 20.89 1.73
N THR A 2 -9.48 20.96 1.02
CA THR A 2 -9.81 20.07 -0.11
C THR A 2 -9.18 20.61 -1.40
N GLY A 3 -7.98 20.18 -1.72
CA GLY A 3 -7.28 20.58 -2.94
C GLY A 3 -6.18 19.60 -3.30
N PRO A 4 -5.55 19.73 -4.46
CA PRO A 4 -4.42 18.89 -4.83
C PRO A 4 -3.28 19.02 -3.81
N LEU A 5 -2.42 18.02 -3.73
CA LEU A 5 -1.21 18.10 -2.90
C LEU A 5 -0.34 19.28 -3.35
N PRO A 6 0.35 19.96 -2.41
CA PRO A 6 1.36 20.96 -2.76
C PRO A 6 2.43 20.34 -3.70
N ARG A 7 2.90 21.13 -4.67
CA ARG A 7 3.84 20.63 -5.69
C ARG A 7 5.19 20.19 -5.11
N ASP A 8 5.64 20.83 -4.05
CA ASP A 8 6.86 20.48 -3.31
C ASP A 8 6.73 19.11 -2.63
N ILE A 9 5.56 18.81 -2.04
CA ILE A 9 5.27 17.50 -1.47
C ILE A 9 5.25 16.41 -2.55
N VAL A 10 4.55 16.66 -3.67
CA VAL A 10 4.52 15.71 -4.79
C VAL A 10 5.92 15.42 -5.32
N ARG A 11 6.75 16.47 -5.46
CA ARG A 11 8.15 16.32 -5.89
C ARG A 11 8.96 15.53 -4.86
N GLY A 12 8.88 15.89 -3.56
CA GLY A 12 9.59 15.17 -2.50
C GLY A 12 9.22 13.69 -2.43
N LEU A 13 7.93 13.36 -2.56
CA LEU A 13 7.49 11.97 -2.67
C LEU A 13 8.06 11.30 -3.92
N GLY A 14 8.10 12.00 -5.05
CA GLY A 14 8.70 11.52 -6.30
C GLY A 14 10.21 11.25 -6.19
N ASP A 15 10.93 12.07 -5.43
CA ASP A 15 12.35 11.88 -5.16
C ASP A 15 12.61 10.63 -4.29
N ILE A 16 11.65 10.28 -3.39
CA ILE A 16 11.73 9.09 -2.53
C ILE A 16 11.40 7.81 -3.29
N VAL A 17 10.22 7.73 -3.93
CA VAL A 17 9.70 6.46 -4.48
C VAL A 17 9.84 6.36 -6.00
N GLY A 18 10.34 7.41 -6.65
CA GLY A 18 10.30 7.61 -8.09
C GLY A 18 9.00 8.30 -8.56
N PRO A 19 9.08 9.24 -9.52
CA PRO A 19 7.93 10.07 -9.92
C PRO A 19 6.77 9.26 -10.51
N ASN A 20 7.05 8.12 -11.15
CA ASN A 20 6.03 7.23 -11.71
C ASN A 20 5.22 6.48 -10.64
N HIS A 21 5.65 6.52 -9.39
CA HIS A 21 5.04 5.83 -8.25
C HIS A 21 4.32 6.78 -7.29
N VAL A 22 4.17 8.04 -7.69
CA VAL A 22 3.28 9.02 -7.06
C VAL A 22 2.13 9.29 -8.01
N ILE A 23 0.94 8.82 -7.66
CA ILE A 23 -0.26 8.93 -8.49
C ILE A 23 -1.06 10.12 -7.99
N THR A 24 -1.25 11.14 -8.82
CA THR A 24 -2.07 12.33 -8.56
C THR A 24 -3.14 12.53 -9.64
N ASP A 25 -3.08 11.74 -10.71
CA ASP A 25 -4.04 11.78 -11.81
C ASP A 25 -5.43 11.31 -11.32
N PRO A 26 -6.47 12.15 -11.45
CA PRO A 26 -7.82 11.84 -10.97
C PRO A 26 -8.40 10.53 -11.53
N ASP A 27 -8.11 10.21 -12.80
CA ASP A 27 -8.65 9.00 -13.44
C ASP A 27 -7.97 7.74 -12.89
N ARG A 28 -6.70 7.84 -12.52
CA ARG A 28 -5.96 6.75 -11.88
C ARG A 28 -6.29 6.58 -10.40
N LEU A 29 -6.74 7.64 -9.72
CA LEU A 29 -7.13 7.59 -8.31
C LEU A 29 -8.44 6.84 -8.08
N VAL A 30 -9.28 6.68 -9.10
CA VAL A 30 -10.58 5.99 -9.02
C VAL A 30 -10.45 4.57 -8.45
N VAL A 31 -9.38 3.84 -8.80
CA VAL A 31 -9.17 2.45 -8.31
C VAL A 31 -8.83 2.36 -6.83
N TYR A 32 -8.54 3.50 -6.20
CA TYR A 32 -8.18 3.59 -4.78
C TYR A 32 -9.26 4.25 -3.91
N GLU A 33 -10.38 4.66 -4.48
CA GLU A 33 -11.42 5.41 -3.75
C GLU A 33 -12.32 4.57 -2.83
N SER A 34 -12.22 3.23 -2.91
CA SER A 34 -12.95 2.29 -2.05
C SER A 34 -12.04 1.16 -1.59
N ASP A 35 -12.43 0.46 -0.54
CA ASP A 35 -11.90 -0.86 -0.18
C ASP A 35 -12.80 -1.98 -0.73
N GLY A 36 -12.76 -3.19 -0.14
CA GLY A 36 -13.64 -4.29 -0.53
C GLY A 36 -15.13 -4.01 -0.32
N LEU A 37 -15.50 -3.07 0.55
CA LEU A 37 -16.86 -2.59 0.72
C LEU A 37 -17.11 -1.37 -0.17
N THR A 38 -17.52 -1.60 -1.40
CA THR A 38 -17.65 -0.59 -2.47
C THR A 38 -18.76 0.45 -2.26
N SER A 39 -19.57 0.30 -1.20
CA SER A 39 -20.62 1.27 -0.84
C SER A 39 -20.06 2.61 -0.37
N TYR A 40 -18.83 2.64 0.12
CA TYR A 40 -18.15 3.85 0.56
C TYR A 40 -17.04 4.20 -0.42
N ARG A 41 -17.04 5.46 -0.86
CA ARG A 41 -16.04 5.96 -1.82
C ARG A 41 -15.55 7.33 -1.39
N VAL A 42 -14.25 7.43 -1.24
CA VAL A 42 -13.57 8.71 -0.95
C VAL A 42 -12.32 8.77 -1.82
N ARG A 43 -12.21 9.78 -2.66
CA ARG A 43 -11.03 9.95 -3.51
C ARG A 43 -9.87 10.50 -2.69
N PRO A 44 -8.72 9.82 -2.63
CA PRO A 44 -7.53 10.36 -1.96
C PRO A 44 -6.93 11.51 -2.77
N ARG A 45 -6.09 12.32 -2.13
CA ARG A 45 -5.34 13.39 -2.82
C ARG A 45 -4.21 12.83 -3.69
N ALA A 46 -3.62 11.73 -3.28
CA ALA A 46 -2.60 11.00 -4.03
C ALA A 46 -2.48 9.55 -3.52
N VAL A 47 -1.81 8.73 -4.30
CA VAL A 47 -1.34 7.39 -3.90
C VAL A 47 0.16 7.34 -4.07
N VAL A 48 0.86 6.84 -3.07
CA VAL A 48 2.31 6.63 -3.07
C VAL A 48 2.59 5.15 -2.97
N LEU A 49 3.46 4.64 -3.83
CA LEU A 49 3.76 3.21 -3.94
C LEU A 49 5.25 2.95 -3.65
N PRO A 50 5.67 2.85 -2.38
CA PRO A 50 7.04 2.52 -2.01
C PRO A 50 7.40 1.08 -2.36
N ALA A 51 8.69 0.82 -2.61
CA ALA A 51 9.24 -0.50 -2.88
C ALA A 51 10.04 -1.08 -1.70
N SER A 52 10.33 -0.27 -0.69
CA SER A 52 11.15 -0.67 0.46
C SER A 52 10.67 -0.04 1.76
N THR A 53 11.10 -0.62 2.87
CA THR A 53 10.84 -0.07 4.22
C THR A 53 11.44 1.33 4.38
N ASN A 54 12.59 1.60 3.78
CA ASN A 54 13.20 2.94 3.84
C ASN A 54 12.35 3.96 3.10
N GLU A 55 11.88 3.65 1.88
CA GLU A 55 10.96 4.53 1.15
C GLU A 55 9.66 4.78 1.91
N VAL A 56 9.12 3.76 2.61
CA VAL A 56 7.96 3.93 3.50
C VAL A 56 8.29 4.91 4.62
N ALA A 57 9.41 4.73 5.32
CA ALA A 57 9.79 5.59 6.43
C ALA A 57 9.97 7.06 6.00
N GLU A 58 10.66 7.29 4.88
CA GLU A 58 10.88 8.64 4.35
C GLU A 58 9.58 9.29 3.88
N ALA A 59 8.70 8.55 3.17
CA ALA A 59 7.42 9.06 2.73
C ALA A 59 6.50 9.38 3.92
N VAL A 60 6.45 8.52 4.94
CA VAL A 60 5.70 8.76 6.18
C VAL A 60 6.23 10.00 6.90
N HIS A 61 7.56 10.13 7.02
CA HIS A 61 8.17 11.30 7.65
C HIS A 61 7.79 12.61 6.94
N LEU A 62 7.90 12.66 5.61
CA LEU A 62 7.54 13.82 4.80
C LEU A 62 6.05 14.19 4.96
N LEU A 63 5.16 13.23 4.82
CA LEU A 63 3.71 13.46 4.91
C LEU A 63 3.30 13.87 6.33
N HIS A 64 3.81 13.19 7.36
CA HIS A 64 3.51 13.50 8.76
C HIS A 64 4.00 14.90 9.15
N SER A 65 5.24 15.27 8.79
CA SER A 65 5.80 16.61 9.03
C SER A 65 5.01 17.71 8.34
N SER A 66 4.31 17.36 7.26
CA SER A 66 3.44 18.29 6.51
C SER A 66 1.99 18.29 6.98
N GLY A 67 1.66 17.55 8.05
CA GLY A 67 0.29 17.44 8.59
C GLY A 67 -0.70 16.75 7.64
N ILE A 68 -0.22 15.86 6.77
CA ILE A 68 -1.03 15.14 5.79
C ILE A 68 -1.37 13.76 6.34
N GLU A 69 -2.66 13.40 6.33
CA GLU A 69 -3.14 12.09 6.76
C GLU A 69 -2.65 10.98 5.83
N ILE A 70 -2.33 9.82 6.42
CA ILE A 70 -1.80 8.66 5.69
C ILE A 70 -2.73 7.48 5.93
N VAL A 71 -3.15 6.84 4.84
CA VAL A 71 -3.95 5.62 4.89
C VAL A 71 -3.14 4.47 4.28
N PRO A 72 -2.68 3.50 5.09
CA PRO A 72 -1.98 2.34 4.56
C PRO A 72 -2.95 1.43 3.79
N ARG A 73 -2.48 0.88 2.66
CA ARG A 73 -3.27 -0.01 1.82
C ARG A 73 -2.45 -1.18 1.29
N GLY A 74 -2.89 -2.39 1.55
CA GLY A 74 -2.46 -3.60 0.87
C GLY A 74 -3.19 -3.77 -0.47
N ALA A 75 -3.86 -4.90 -0.66
CA ALA A 75 -4.70 -5.14 -1.84
C ALA A 75 -6.04 -4.36 -1.81
N GLY A 76 -6.43 -3.84 -0.65
CA GLY A 76 -7.70 -3.10 -0.49
C GLY A 76 -8.94 -4.00 -0.47
N THR A 77 -8.79 -5.28 -0.13
CA THR A 77 -9.87 -6.28 -0.09
C THR A 77 -10.62 -6.34 1.24
N GLY A 78 -10.14 -5.63 2.26
CA GLY A 78 -10.80 -5.56 3.57
C GLY A 78 -12.17 -4.90 3.51
N LEU A 79 -13.08 -5.31 4.42
CA LEU A 79 -14.47 -4.85 4.46
C LEU A 79 -14.77 -3.87 5.60
N SER A 80 -13.75 -3.52 6.38
CA SER A 80 -13.92 -2.75 7.64
C SER A 80 -13.49 -1.28 7.53
N GLY A 81 -13.24 -0.78 6.33
CA GLY A 81 -12.86 0.61 6.10
C GLY A 81 -11.39 0.94 6.37
N GLY A 82 -10.55 -0.04 6.74
CA GLY A 82 -9.15 0.20 7.10
C GLY A 82 -8.28 0.70 5.93
N ALA A 83 -8.67 0.42 4.69
CA ALA A 83 -8.00 0.90 3.48
C ALA A 83 -8.81 1.96 2.72
N LEU A 84 -9.95 2.40 3.30
CA LEU A 84 -10.75 3.47 2.73
C LEU A 84 -10.01 4.80 2.89
N PRO A 85 -9.76 5.54 1.81
CA PRO A 85 -9.06 6.82 1.90
C PRO A 85 -9.83 7.85 2.72
N THR A 86 -9.10 8.82 3.28
CA THR A 86 -9.69 10.07 3.75
C THR A 86 -9.63 11.13 2.65
N ARG A 87 -10.55 12.11 2.70
CA ARG A 87 -10.67 13.15 1.67
C ARG A 87 -9.40 14.01 1.53
N ASP A 88 -8.72 14.24 2.64
CA ASP A 88 -7.52 15.08 2.70
C ASP A 88 -6.23 14.24 2.81
N GLY A 89 -6.36 12.91 2.75
CA GLY A 89 -5.27 11.97 2.95
C GLY A 89 -4.59 11.48 1.68
N VAL A 90 -3.46 10.84 1.91
CA VAL A 90 -2.66 10.13 0.92
C VAL A 90 -2.72 8.62 1.22
N VAL A 91 -2.98 7.82 0.21
CA VAL A 91 -2.88 6.36 0.33
C VAL A 91 -1.42 5.93 0.15
N LEU A 92 -0.91 5.17 1.10
CA LEU A 92 0.40 4.52 1.02
C LEU A 92 0.19 3.04 0.70
N GLY A 93 0.39 2.68 -0.58
CA GLY A 93 0.12 1.34 -1.10
C GLY A 93 1.36 0.45 -1.09
N THR A 94 1.24 -0.79 -0.60
CA THR A 94 2.36 -1.71 -0.45
C THR A 94 2.56 -2.66 -1.65
N ALA A 95 1.85 -2.48 -2.74
CA ALA A 95 1.83 -3.40 -3.88
C ALA A 95 3.22 -3.71 -4.49
N ARG A 96 4.18 -2.77 -4.41
CA ARG A 96 5.56 -2.97 -4.88
C ARG A 96 6.44 -3.76 -3.91
N MET A 97 6.05 -3.82 -2.63
CA MET A 97 6.75 -4.57 -1.58
C MET A 97 6.21 -6.01 -1.56
N ASN A 98 6.56 -6.82 -2.55
CA ASN A 98 5.92 -8.11 -2.83
C ASN A 98 6.88 -9.31 -2.85
N GLN A 99 7.98 -9.23 -2.11
CA GLN A 99 8.96 -10.30 -2.02
C GLN A 99 8.66 -11.28 -0.87
N ILE A 100 8.80 -12.57 -1.14
CA ILE A 100 8.91 -13.60 -0.12
C ILE A 100 10.37 -13.65 0.30
N LEU A 101 10.66 -13.24 1.53
CA LEU A 101 12.04 -13.10 2.03
C LEU A 101 12.59 -14.43 2.52
N GLU A 102 11.74 -15.24 3.16
CA GLU A 102 12.13 -16.50 3.77
C GLU A 102 10.92 -17.42 3.92
N ILE A 103 11.13 -18.72 3.76
CA ILE A 103 10.19 -19.77 4.16
C ILE A 103 10.96 -20.74 5.06
N ASP A 104 10.51 -20.88 6.29
CA ASP A 104 11.01 -21.84 7.28
C ASP A 104 9.95 -22.93 7.46
N PRO A 105 10.10 -24.09 6.76
CA PRO A 105 9.11 -25.15 6.82
C PRO A 105 9.12 -25.91 8.16
N GLU A 106 10.24 -25.94 8.88
CA GLU A 106 10.35 -26.63 10.17
C GLU A 106 9.51 -25.93 11.23
N ASN A 107 9.58 -24.58 11.28
CA ASN A 107 8.82 -23.76 12.20
C ASN A 107 7.47 -23.33 11.63
N ARG A 108 7.15 -23.69 10.37
CA ARG A 108 5.92 -23.28 9.66
C ARG A 108 5.75 -21.76 9.62
N LEU A 109 6.83 -21.05 9.36
CA LEU A 109 6.88 -19.60 9.27
C LEU A 109 7.26 -19.16 7.86
N ALA A 110 6.75 -17.98 7.47
CA ALA A 110 7.23 -17.27 6.30
C ALA A 110 7.42 -15.79 6.66
N ARG A 111 8.55 -15.22 6.22
CA ARG A 111 8.81 -13.78 6.29
C ARG A 111 8.62 -13.19 4.91
N VAL A 112 7.67 -12.27 4.80
CA VAL A 112 7.25 -11.69 3.53
C VAL A 112 7.12 -10.18 3.63
N GLN A 113 7.22 -9.49 2.51
CA GLN A 113 6.83 -8.09 2.42
C GLN A 113 5.29 -7.94 2.38
N PRO A 114 4.73 -6.80 2.83
CA PRO A 114 3.30 -6.62 3.06
C PRO A 114 2.42 -6.61 1.80
N GLY A 115 3.00 -6.53 0.62
CA GLY A 115 2.30 -6.60 -0.66
C GLY A 115 2.33 -7.98 -1.32
N VAL A 116 2.81 -9.01 -0.62
CA VAL A 116 2.78 -10.40 -1.15
C VAL A 116 1.35 -10.89 -1.23
N ILE A 117 0.98 -11.43 -2.39
CA ILE A 117 -0.31 -12.05 -2.62
C ILE A 117 -0.34 -13.45 -1.96
N ASN A 118 -1.39 -13.75 -1.18
CA ASN A 118 -1.54 -15.01 -0.44
C ASN A 118 -1.35 -16.25 -1.32
N GLY A 119 -1.91 -16.27 -2.52
CA GLY A 119 -1.74 -17.35 -3.47
C GLY A 119 -0.28 -17.59 -3.88
N ARG A 120 0.53 -16.54 -4.03
CA ARG A 120 1.96 -16.66 -4.33
C ARG A 120 2.72 -17.32 -3.17
N LEU A 121 2.35 -16.99 -1.92
CA LEU A 121 2.94 -17.62 -0.74
C LEU A 121 2.60 -19.11 -0.69
N THR A 122 1.33 -19.47 -0.95
CA THR A 122 0.90 -20.88 -1.05
C THR A 122 1.69 -21.64 -2.11
N VAL A 123 1.81 -21.08 -3.33
CA VAL A 123 2.60 -21.71 -4.42
C VAL A 123 4.06 -21.92 -3.98
N ALA A 124 4.67 -20.95 -3.32
CA ALA A 124 6.04 -21.07 -2.85
C ALA A 124 6.21 -22.10 -1.72
N ALA A 125 5.19 -22.28 -0.87
CA ALA A 125 5.19 -23.23 0.25
C ALA A 125 4.87 -24.68 -0.18
N ASN A 126 4.19 -24.87 -1.31
CA ASN A 126 3.74 -26.18 -1.79
C ASN A 126 4.89 -27.20 -1.92
N ARG A 127 6.09 -26.78 -2.28
CA ARG A 127 7.27 -27.66 -2.36
C ARG A 127 7.66 -28.30 -1.02
N TYR A 128 7.16 -27.76 0.09
CA TYR A 128 7.36 -28.28 1.45
C TYR A 128 6.11 -29.00 1.99
N GLY A 129 5.07 -29.20 1.17
CA GLY A 129 3.80 -29.78 1.59
C GLY A 129 2.98 -28.84 2.48
N LEU A 130 3.25 -27.54 2.43
CA LEU A 130 2.57 -26.50 3.22
C LEU A 130 1.77 -25.56 2.31
N TYR A 131 0.75 -24.93 2.90
CA TYR A 131 -0.01 -23.85 2.25
C TYR A 131 -0.31 -22.75 3.26
N TYR A 132 -0.54 -21.53 2.75
CA TYR A 132 -0.97 -20.40 3.56
C TYR A 132 -2.49 -20.42 3.69
N ALA A 133 -2.98 -20.78 4.90
CA ALA A 133 -4.41 -21.01 5.14
C ALA A 133 -5.27 -19.73 5.17
N PRO A 134 -4.81 -18.58 5.73
CA PRO A 134 -5.64 -17.37 5.74
C PRO A 134 -5.91 -16.86 4.33
N ASP A 135 -7.20 -16.78 3.99
CA ASP A 135 -7.71 -16.19 2.76
C ASP A 135 -8.91 -15.30 3.16
N PRO A 136 -8.65 -14.01 3.45
CA PRO A 136 -9.69 -13.07 3.88
C PRO A 136 -10.64 -12.69 2.75
#